data_131e256c2c7f7fe01ccc324f98c2e23f
#
_entry.id   131e256c2c7f7fe01ccc324f98c2e23f
#
_cell.length_a   1.000
_cell.length_b   1.000
_cell.length_c   1.000
_cell.angle_alpha   90.00
_cell.angle_beta   90.00
_cell.angle_gamma   90.00
#
_symmetry.space_group_name_H-M   'P 1'
#
loop_
_entity.id
_entity.type
_entity.pdbx_description
1 polymer ?
#
loop_
_entity_poly.entity_id
_entity_poly.type
_entity_poly.pdbx_seq_one_letter_code
_entity_poly.pdbx_strand_id
1 'polypeptide(L)'
;MNKINLTIQRKEILEVVQHAPDHPTAADVIDRLRGKGFNFAYGTVYNSLRYLTDAGLIRELKLGEAVSRYDARTDEHQHIVCTVCGRVDEVLTELPGEWLQKVAMETKYRIEHAQVVIEGVCEECATKQS
;
A
#
# COMPACT_ATOMS: atom_id res chain seq x y z
N MET A 1 0.14 -26.98 2.22
CA MET A 1 0.88 -25.72 2.01
C MET A 1 0.85 -25.35 0.54
N ASN A 2 0.25 -24.20 0.21
CA ASN A 2 0.13 -23.79 -1.18
C ASN A 2 1.47 -23.28 -1.69
N LYS A 3 1.93 -23.85 -2.78
CA LYS A 3 3.17 -23.45 -3.40
C LYS A 3 2.97 -22.14 -4.14
N ILE A 4 3.79 -21.14 -3.86
CA ILE A 4 3.76 -19.87 -4.56
C ILE A 4 4.35 -20.07 -5.95
N ASN A 5 3.58 -19.68 -6.98
CA ASN A 5 4.01 -19.80 -8.37
C ASN A 5 4.22 -18.41 -8.96
N LEU A 6 5.47 -18.02 -9.16
CA LEU A 6 5.83 -16.73 -9.73
C LEU A 6 6.10 -16.87 -11.23
N THR A 7 5.09 -16.58 -12.03
CA THR A 7 5.24 -16.46 -13.48
C THR A 7 6.10 -15.23 -13.78
N ILE A 8 6.53 -15.09 -15.03
CA ILE A 8 7.31 -13.90 -15.46
C ILE A 8 6.53 -12.62 -15.14
N GLN A 9 5.25 -12.59 -15.44
CA GLN A 9 4.40 -11.42 -15.18
C GLN A 9 4.36 -11.10 -13.69
N ARG A 10 4.12 -12.10 -12.85
CA ARG A 10 4.04 -11.92 -11.40
C ARG A 10 5.36 -11.44 -10.82
N LYS A 11 6.46 -12.01 -11.31
CA LYS A 11 7.80 -11.65 -10.84
C LYS A 11 8.13 -10.19 -11.17
N GLU A 12 7.85 -9.76 -12.40
CA GLU A 12 8.12 -8.38 -12.81
C GLU A 12 7.24 -7.39 -12.07
N ILE A 13 5.98 -7.74 -11.84
CA ILE A 13 5.05 -6.91 -11.09
C ILE A 13 5.50 -6.78 -9.62
N LEU A 14 5.88 -7.89 -9.02
CA LEU A 14 6.39 -7.89 -7.65
C LEU A 14 7.63 -6.99 -7.53
N GLU A 15 8.54 -7.08 -8.50
CA GLU A 15 9.75 -6.28 -8.51
C GLU A 15 9.45 -4.79 -8.58
N VAL A 16 8.46 -4.39 -9.41
CA VAL A 16 8.05 -3.00 -9.49
C VAL A 16 7.53 -2.50 -8.14
N VAL A 17 6.71 -3.29 -7.47
CA VAL A 17 6.16 -2.91 -6.15
C VAL A 17 7.26 -2.86 -5.09
N GLN A 18 8.19 -3.84 -5.11
CA GLN A 18 9.29 -3.91 -4.14
C GLN A 18 10.23 -2.71 -4.23
N HIS A 19 10.48 -2.22 -5.43
CA HIS A 19 11.42 -1.12 -5.67
C HIS A 19 10.72 0.23 -5.80
N ALA A 20 9.40 0.27 -5.60
CA ALA A 20 8.66 1.52 -5.69
C ALA A 20 8.99 2.44 -4.51
N PRO A 21 9.33 3.72 -4.77
CA PRO A 21 9.58 4.67 -3.69
C PRO A 21 8.29 5.16 -3.03
N ASP A 22 7.16 4.85 -3.63
CA ASP A 22 5.84 5.24 -3.18
C ASP A 22 4.95 4.00 -3.04
N HIS A 23 3.66 4.20 -2.86
CA HIS A 23 2.67 3.13 -2.84
C HIS A 23 1.91 3.18 -4.16
N PRO A 24 2.34 2.41 -5.18
CA PRO A 24 1.77 2.54 -6.53
C PRO A 24 0.35 1.97 -6.62
N THR A 25 -0.45 2.57 -7.50
CA THR A 25 -1.73 1.99 -7.93
C THR A 25 -1.45 0.97 -9.04
N ALA A 26 -2.48 0.21 -9.45
CA ALA A 26 -2.33 -0.70 -10.59
C ALA A 26 -1.93 0.06 -11.86
N ALA A 27 -2.50 1.24 -12.08
CA ALA A 27 -2.16 2.09 -13.23
C ALA A 27 -0.69 2.49 -13.20
N ASP A 28 -0.18 2.87 -12.03
CA ASP A 28 1.24 3.22 -11.86
C ASP A 28 2.14 2.03 -12.17
N VAL A 29 1.75 0.84 -11.74
CA VAL A 29 2.50 -0.39 -12.00
C VAL A 29 2.56 -0.65 -13.51
N ILE A 30 1.43 -0.50 -14.19
CA ILE A 30 1.36 -0.69 -15.65
C ILE A 30 2.30 0.28 -16.36
N ASP A 31 2.27 1.55 -15.98
CA ASP A 31 3.13 2.57 -16.60
C ASP A 31 4.61 2.26 -16.39
N ARG A 32 4.99 1.82 -15.20
CA ARG A 32 6.38 1.46 -14.89
C ARG A 32 6.82 0.22 -15.64
N LEU A 33 5.94 -0.75 -15.82
CA LEU A 33 6.22 -1.93 -16.62
C LEU A 33 6.44 -1.57 -18.09
N ARG A 34 5.65 -0.65 -18.62
CA ARG A 34 5.84 -0.16 -19.99
C ARG A 34 7.19 0.50 -20.17
N GLY A 35 7.62 1.28 -19.17
CA GLY A 35 8.94 1.88 -19.15
C GLY A 35 10.07 0.88 -19.17
N LYS A 36 9.83 -0.35 -18.71
CA LYS A 36 10.78 -1.45 -18.71
C LYS A 36 10.65 -2.34 -19.93
N GLY A 37 9.73 -2.02 -20.86
CA GLY A 37 9.50 -2.78 -22.07
C GLY A 37 8.46 -3.88 -21.98
N PHE A 38 7.69 -3.93 -20.89
CA PHE A 38 6.66 -4.95 -20.70
C PHE A 38 5.28 -4.35 -20.96
N ASN A 39 4.56 -4.94 -21.93
CA ASN A 39 3.20 -4.52 -22.29
C ASN A 39 2.20 -5.59 -21.86
N PHE A 40 2.02 -5.76 -20.56
CA PHE A 40 1.02 -6.70 -20.05
C PHE A 40 -0.37 -6.08 -20.12
N ALA A 41 -1.37 -6.92 -20.40
CA ALA A 41 -2.76 -6.49 -20.40
C ALA A 41 -3.17 -6.03 -18.98
N TYR A 42 -4.09 -5.07 -18.91
CA TYR A 42 -4.59 -4.53 -17.66
C TYR A 42 -5.08 -5.63 -16.72
N GLY A 43 -5.89 -6.56 -17.25
CA GLY A 43 -6.41 -7.68 -16.47
C GLY A 43 -5.31 -8.58 -15.92
N THR A 44 -4.23 -8.79 -16.70
CA THR A 44 -3.08 -9.59 -16.26
C THR A 44 -2.41 -8.93 -15.05
N VAL A 45 -2.21 -7.63 -15.11
CA VAL A 45 -1.58 -6.90 -14.01
C VAL A 45 -2.48 -6.95 -12.77
N TYR A 46 -3.77 -6.72 -12.94
CA TYR A 46 -4.72 -6.75 -11.84
C TYR A 46 -4.78 -8.13 -11.17
N ASN A 47 -4.88 -9.18 -11.97
CA ASN A 47 -4.91 -10.55 -11.45
C ASN A 47 -3.61 -10.93 -10.75
N SER A 48 -2.48 -10.46 -11.29
CA SER A 48 -1.18 -10.72 -10.68
C SER A 48 -1.04 -10.01 -9.33
N LEU A 49 -1.48 -8.76 -9.24
CA LEU A 49 -1.47 -8.01 -7.98
C LEU A 49 -2.33 -8.71 -6.93
N ARG A 50 -3.49 -9.20 -7.35
CA ARG A 50 -4.37 -9.96 -6.47
C ARG A 50 -3.72 -11.24 -5.99
N TYR A 51 -3.09 -11.98 -6.90
CA TYR A 51 -2.38 -13.21 -6.55
C TYR A 51 -1.28 -12.94 -5.54
N LEU A 52 -0.48 -11.90 -5.77
CA LEU A 52 0.63 -11.55 -4.89
C LEU A 52 0.14 -11.10 -3.52
N THR A 53 -0.99 -10.40 -3.47
CA THR A 53 -1.62 -10.00 -2.22
C THR A 53 -2.12 -11.23 -1.44
N ASP A 54 -2.79 -12.13 -2.11
CA ASP A 54 -3.31 -13.36 -1.48
C ASP A 54 -2.17 -14.26 -0.99
N ALA A 55 -1.04 -14.24 -1.68
CA ALA A 55 0.16 -15.00 -1.30
C ALA A 55 0.94 -14.36 -0.15
N GLY A 56 0.58 -13.15 0.26
CA GLY A 56 1.25 -12.44 1.34
C GLY A 56 2.55 -11.78 0.98
N LEU A 57 2.85 -11.65 -0.33
CA LEU A 57 4.09 -11.04 -0.80
C LEU A 57 3.98 -9.53 -0.91
N ILE A 58 2.79 -9.01 -1.10
CA ILE A 58 2.50 -7.58 -1.09
C ILE A 58 1.20 -7.37 -0.31
N ARG A 59 0.88 -6.12 -0.05
CA ARG A 59 -0.34 -5.73 0.65
C ARG A 59 -1.10 -4.70 -0.16
N GLU A 60 -2.42 -4.86 -0.21
CA GLU A 60 -3.31 -3.88 -0.82
C GLU A 60 -3.74 -2.88 0.23
N LEU A 61 -3.62 -1.60 -0.08
CA LEU A 61 -3.95 -0.50 0.82
C LEU A 61 -5.13 0.28 0.25
N LYS A 62 -6.15 0.45 1.09
CA LYS A 62 -7.32 1.28 0.78
C LYS A 62 -7.29 2.47 1.72
N LEU A 63 -6.73 3.57 1.25
CA LEU A 63 -6.40 4.72 2.08
C LEU A 63 -7.41 5.87 1.88
N GLY A 64 -8.70 5.53 1.85
CA GLY A 64 -9.76 6.51 1.68
C GLY A 64 -10.00 6.91 0.23
N GLU A 65 -9.30 6.29 -0.70
CA GLU A 65 -9.47 6.51 -2.13
C GLU A 65 -10.32 5.40 -2.76
N ALA A 66 -10.90 5.67 -3.93
CA ALA A 66 -11.61 4.65 -4.70
C ALA A 66 -10.64 3.62 -5.30
N VAL A 67 -9.35 3.97 -5.41
CA VAL A 67 -8.33 3.16 -6.06
C VAL A 67 -7.43 2.55 -5.00
N SER A 68 -7.14 1.27 -5.13
CA SER A 68 -6.21 0.57 -4.24
C SER A 68 -4.76 0.93 -4.58
N ARG A 69 -3.92 0.96 -3.55
CA ARG A 69 -2.48 1.09 -3.67
C ARG A 69 -1.82 -0.18 -3.15
N TYR A 70 -0.58 -0.40 -3.51
CA TYR A 70 0.11 -1.64 -3.17
C TYR A 70 1.44 -1.35 -2.50
N ASP A 71 1.83 -2.24 -1.60
CA ASP A 71 3.03 -2.10 -0.80
C ASP A 71 3.67 -3.48 -0.61
N ALA A 72 4.97 -3.56 -0.81
CA ALA A 72 5.71 -4.81 -0.63
C ALA A 72 6.04 -5.09 0.84
N ARG A 73 5.85 -4.12 1.72
CA ARG A 73 6.02 -4.34 3.16
C ARG A 73 4.76 -4.99 3.71
N THR A 74 4.93 -6.13 4.34
CA THR A 74 3.81 -6.89 4.89
C THR A 74 3.68 -6.76 6.40
N ASP A 75 4.62 -6.08 7.06
CA ASP A 75 4.53 -5.75 8.47
C ASP A 75 3.56 -4.57 8.67
N GLU A 76 2.96 -4.51 9.86
CA GLU A 76 2.03 -3.43 10.17
C GLU A 76 2.75 -2.09 10.27
N HIS A 77 2.24 -1.10 9.59
CA HIS A 77 2.75 0.27 9.68
C HIS A 77 1.64 1.24 9.31
N GLN A 78 1.84 2.50 9.68
CA GLN A 78 0.85 3.53 9.45
C GLN A 78 1.18 4.33 8.20
N HIS A 79 0.20 5.04 7.67
CA HIS A 79 0.36 5.82 6.44
C HIS A 79 -0.18 7.23 6.63
N ILE A 80 0.38 8.16 5.88
CA ILE A 80 -0.12 9.53 5.81
C ILE A 80 -0.34 9.89 4.35
N VAL A 81 -1.48 10.51 4.06
CA VAL A 81 -1.89 10.86 2.70
C VAL A 81 -2.00 12.38 2.59
N CYS A 82 -1.40 12.93 1.54
CA CYS A 82 -1.57 14.35 1.25
C CYS A 82 -2.92 14.56 0.57
N THR A 83 -3.75 15.40 1.15
CA THR A 83 -5.09 15.69 0.62
C THR A 83 -5.05 16.54 -0.66
N VAL A 84 -3.91 17.16 -0.96
CA VAL A 84 -3.76 18.03 -2.14
C VAL A 84 -3.25 17.24 -3.34
N CYS A 85 -2.12 16.56 -3.18
CA CYS A 85 -1.48 15.87 -4.32
C CYS A 85 -1.67 14.34 -4.31
N GLY A 86 -2.24 13.79 -3.25
CA GLY A 86 -2.48 12.34 -3.16
C GLY A 86 -1.25 11.51 -2.79
N ARG A 87 -0.12 12.14 -2.51
CA ARG A 87 1.08 11.43 -2.10
C ARG A 87 0.83 10.62 -0.83
N VAL A 88 1.36 9.39 -0.79
CA VAL A 88 1.27 8.52 0.37
C VAL A 88 2.67 8.24 0.90
N ASP A 89 2.87 8.52 2.18
CA ASP A 89 4.13 8.20 2.86
C ASP A 89 3.88 7.26 4.02
N GLU A 90 4.92 6.57 4.45
CA GLU A 90 4.86 5.68 5.60
C GLU A 90 5.15 6.46 6.88
N VAL A 91 4.45 6.10 7.94
CA VAL A 91 4.69 6.63 9.28
C VAL A 91 5.38 5.54 10.07
N LEU A 92 6.62 5.80 10.50
CA LEU A 92 7.42 4.81 11.22
C LEU A 92 7.15 4.82 12.72
N THR A 93 6.52 5.86 13.24
CA THR A 93 6.15 5.96 14.64
C THR A 93 5.05 4.96 14.96
N GLU A 94 5.24 4.18 15.99
CA GLU A 94 4.27 3.17 16.40
C GLU A 94 3.05 3.81 17.08
N LEU A 95 1.91 3.14 16.98
CA LEU A 95 0.71 3.57 17.72
C LEU A 95 0.92 3.36 19.21
N PRO A 96 0.46 4.32 20.04
CA PRO A 96 0.58 4.16 21.51
C PRO A 96 -0.21 2.95 21.99
N GLY A 97 0.47 2.03 22.67
CA GLY A 97 -0.19 0.83 23.23
C GLY A 97 -1.27 1.17 24.24
N GLU A 98 -1.07 2.23 25.02
CA GLU A 98 -2.06 2.68 26.00
C GLU A 98 -3.37 3.07 25.36
N TRP A 99 -3.30 3.76 24.22
CA TRP A 99 -4.51 4.16 23.49
C TRP A 99 -5.28 2.93 23.01
N LEU A 100 -4.56 1.95 22.45
CA LEU A 100 -5.18 0.71 21.99
C LEU A 100 -5.83 -0.06 23.15
N GLN A 101 -5.18 -0.08 24.32
CA GLN A 101 -5.75 -0.70 25.51
C GLN A 101 -7.04 -0.02 25.92
N LYS A 102 -7.08 1.31 25.88
CA LYS A 102 -8.31 2.06 26.19
C LYS A 102 -9.43 1.75 25.21
N VAL A 103 -9.10 1.64 23.93
CA VAL A 103 -10.07 1.26 22.91
C VAL A 103 -10.63 -0.14 23.20
N ALA A 104 -9.75 -1.09 23.53
CA ALA A 104 -10.16 -2.45 23.83
C ALA A 104 -11.09 -2.49 25.06
N MET A 105 -10.75 -1.74 26.11
CA MET A 105 -11.54 -1.68 27.33
C MET A 105 -12.91 -1.03 27.10
N GLU A 106 -12.93 0.06 26.35
CA GLU A 106 -14.14 0.80 26.04
C GLU A 106 -15.12 -0.03 25.22
N THR A 107 -14.60 -0.73 24.21
CA THR A 107 -15.40 -1.49 23.25
C THR A 107 -15.59 -2.95 23.65
N LYS A 108 -14.78 -3.46 24.58
CA LYS A 108 -14.74 -4.86 24.98
C LYS A 108 -14.34 -5.80 23.85
N TYR A 109 -13.57 -5.27 22.89
CA TYR A 109 -13.02 -6.05 21.78
C TYR A 109 -11.63 -6.55 22.14
N ARG A 110 -11.29 -7.71 21.62
CA ARG A 110 -9.91 -8.17 21.58
C ARG A 110 -9.32 -7.66 20.28
N ILE A 111 -8.40 -6.70 20.37
CA ILE A 111 -7.81 -6.08 19.20
C ILE A 111 -6.77 -7.02 18.60
N GLU A 112 -6.95 -7.39 17.34
CA GLU A 112 -6.00 -8.25 16.63
C GLU A 112 -4.96 -7.44 15.89
N HIS A 113 -5.36 -6.33 15.27
CA HIS A 113 -4.44 -5.40 14.63
C HIS A 113 -5.12 -4.04 14.49
N ALA A 114 -4.32 -3.01 14.26
CA ALA A 114 -4.82 -1.66 14.08
C ALA A 114 -4.05 -0.98 12.95
N GLN A 115 -4.77 -0.23 12.14
CA GLN A 115 -4.18 0.56 11.08
C GLN A 115 -4.77 1.96 11.12
N VAL A 116 -3.92 2.97 11.05
CA VAL A 116 -4.35 4.37 11.08
C VAL A 116 -3.88 5.03 9.78
N VAL A 117 -4.79 5.76 9.15
CA VAL A 117 -4.47 6.59 8.00
C VAL A 117 -4.62 8.04 8.44
N ILE A 118 -3.54 8.79 8.32
CA ILE A 118 -3.52 10.21 8.69
C ILE A 118 -3.63 11.04 7.41
N GLU A 119 -4.47 12.05 7.42
CA GLU A 119 -4.64 12.95 6.29
C GLU A 119 -4.05 14.31 6.63
N GLY A 120 -3.31 14.88 5.70
CA GLY A 120 -2.69 16.18 5.90
C GLY A 120 -2.23 16.78 4.58
N VAL A 121 -1.40 17.82 4.66
CA VAL A 121 -0.84 18.49 3.49
C VAL A 121 0.67 18.31 3.54
N CYS A 122 1.25 17.70 2.50
CA CYS A 122 2.69 17.43 2.49
C CYS A 122 3.49 18.73 2.42
N GLU A 123 4.78 18.64 2.76
CA GLU A 123 5.67 19.80 2.82
C GLU A 123 5.66 20.59 1.52
N GLU A 124 5.75 19.93 0.38
CA GLU A 124 5.75 20.59 -0.92
C GLU A 124 4.46 21.36 -1.19
N CYS A 125 3.31 20.73 -0.89
CA CYS A 125 2.01 21.37 -1.10
C CYS A 125 1.78 22.51 -0.12
N ALA A 126 2.21 22.37 1.12
CA ALA A 126 2.11 23.41 2.13
C ALA A 126 2.92 24.65 1.73
N THR A 127 4.11 24.43 1.18
CA THR A 127 4.97 25.50 0.70
C THR A 127 4.33 26.23 -0.48
N LYS A 128 3.69 25.51 -1.39
CA LYS A 128 3.04 26.09 -2.56
C LYS A 128 1.78 26.89 -2.23
N GLN A 129 1.17 26.61 -1.08
CA GLN A 129 -0.07 27.26 -0.68
C GLN A 129 0.15 28.54 0.13
N SER A 130 1.38 28.84 0.47
CA SER A 130 1.68 30.05 1.24
C SER A 130 1.85 31.28 0.38
#